data_97891b32dc9a90990b269ba783ef93b2
#
_entry.id   97891b32dc9a90990b269ba783ef93b2
#
_cell.length_a   1.000
_cell.length_b   1.000
_cell.length_c   1.000
_cell.angle_alpha   90.00
_cell.angle_beta   90.00
_cell.angle_gamma   90.00
#
_symmetry.space_group_name_H-M   'P 1'
#
loop_
_entity.id
_entity.type
_entity.pdbx_description
1 polymer ?
#
loop_
_entity_poly.entity_id
_entity_poly.type
_entity_poly.pdbx_seq_one_letter_code
_entity_poly.pdbx_strand_id
1 'polypeptide(L)'
;MCGLKNGLDIVVTVDAKGHQTEGAGPFAGMYYAKSNTEIIKWLDENGYLLQQEELMHSYPHCWRCKKPIIYRATDQWFASVDGFRKETLEQVKKVKWFPSWGEERISEMIRDRNDWCISRQRTWGVPIPIFYCKDCGKEYVTEESIKKVQEIFREKGSNAWFDEDEKE
;
A
#
# COMPACT_ATOMS: atom_id res chain seq x y z
N MET A 1 9.88 10.53 7.48
CA MET A 1 9.76 11.22 8.78
C MET A 1 9.87 12.75 8.69
N CYS A 2 10.72 13.34 7.83
CA CYS A 2 10.79 14.81 7.69
C CYS A 2 9.47 15.46 7.26
N GLY A 3 8.77 14.89 6.27
CA GLY A 3 7.50 15.45 5.79
C GLY A 3 6.44 15.56 6.88
N LEU A 4 6.20 14.48 7.64
CA LEU A 4 5.24 14.48 8.75
C LEU A 4 5.58 15.50 9.84
N LYS A 5 6.87 15.67 10.16
CA LYS A 5 7.33 16.65 11.15
C LYS A 5 7.12 18.10 10.71
N ASN A 6 7.07 18.35 9.42
CA ASN A 6 6.95 19.68 8.83
C ASN A 6 5.58 19.92 8.18
N GLY A 7 4.62 19.02 8.34
CA GLY A 7 3.27 19.15 7.79
C GLY A 7 3.24 19.17 6.27
N LEU A 8 4.17 18.45 5.60
CA LEU A 8 4.19 18.36 4.15
C LEU A 8 3.27 17.25 3.68
N ASP A 9 2.50 17.53 2.65
CA ASP A 9 1.61 16.58 2.01
C ASP A 9 2.37 15.49 1.24
N ILE A 10 1.73 14.33 1.09
CA ILE A 10 2.23 13.24 0.25
C ILE A 10 1.72 13.48 -1.17
N VAL A 11 2.62 13.88 -2.07
CA VAL A 11 2.29 14.11 -3.48
C VAL A 11 2.45 12.80 -4.25
N VAL A 12 1.37 12.35 -4.91
CA VAL A 12 1.36 11.15 -5.75
C VAL A 12 1.04 11.58 -7.18
N THR A 13 2.07 11.58 -8.02
CA THR A 13 1.95 12.04 -9.42
C THR A 13 1.69 10.91 -10.40
N VAL A 14 1.73 9.64 -9.98
CA VAL A 14 1.54 8.48 -10.87
C VAL A 14 0.31 7.68 -10.47
N ASP A 15 -0.57 7.44 -11.42
CA ASP A 15 -1.80 6.64 -11.23
C ASP A 15 -1.52 5.11 -11.15
N ALA A 16 -2.59 4.33 -10.99
CA ALA A 16 -2.50 2.87 -10.90
C ALA A 16 -2.06 2.19 -12.22
N LYS A 17 -2.15 2.88 -13.35
CA LYS A 17 -1.75 2.39 -14.68
C LYS A 17 -0.35 2.84 -15.07
N GLY A 18 0.32 3.64 -14.22
CA GLY A 18 1.65 4.16 -14.46
C GLY A 18 1.68 5.45 -15.29
N HIS A 19 0.57 6.17 -15.40
CA HIS A 19 0.54 7.46 -16.09
C HIS A 19 0.61 8.59 -15.07
N GLN A 20 1.23 9.68 -15.48
CA GLN A 20 1.30 10.90 -14.69
C GLN A 20 -0.10 11.51 -14.55
N THR A 21 -0.48 11.85 -13.32
CA THR A 21 -1.75 12.52 -13.01
C THR A 21 -1.70 14.01 -13.35
N GLU A 22 -2.83 14.70 -13.25
CA GLU A 22 -2.88 16.17 -13.45
C GLU A 22 -1.94 16.93 -12.51
N GLY A 23 -1.68 16.40 -11.31
CA GLY A 23 -0.71 16.94 -10.35
C GLY A 23 0.74 16.98 -10.87
N ALA A 24 1.06 16.28 -11.95
CA ALA A 24 2.37 16.35 -12.62
C ALA A 24 2.49 17.51 -13.61
N GLY A 25 1.48 18.38 -13.72
CA GLY A 25 1.49 19.58 -14.57
C GLY A 25 1.76 19.25 -16.04
N PRO A 26 2.84 19.79 -16.67
CA PRO A 26 3.11 19.61 -18.10
C PRO A 26 3.27 18.14 -18.54
N PHE A 27 3.48 17.23 -17.60
CA PHE A 27 3.73 15.80 -17.86
C PHE A 27 2.48 14.94 -17.69
N ALA A 28 1.32 15.54 -17.37
CA ALA A 28 0.07 14.84 -17.16
C ALA A 28 -0.28 13.94 -18.35
N GLY A 29 -0.76 12.72 -18.06
CA GLY A 29 -1.11 11.70 -19.05
C GLY A 29 0.07 10.92 -19.64
N MET A 30 1.32 11.34 -19.42
CA MET A 30 2.49 10.61 -19.90
C MET A 30 2.73 9.34 -19.09
N TYR A 31 3.16 8.27 -19.75
CA TYR A 31 3.63 7.08 -19.05
C TYR A 31 4.95 7.38 -18.31
N TYR A 32 5.08 6.95 -17.05
CA TYR A 32 6.16 7.35 -16.15
C TYR A 32 7.56 7.17 -16.75
N ALA A 33 7.81 6.08 -17.49
CA ALA A 33 9.13 5.83 -18.08
C ALA A 33 9.47 6.80 -19.23
N LYS A 34 8.44 7.28 -19.95
CA LYS A 34 8.61 8.28 -21.01
C LYS A 34 8.76 9.68 -20.42
N SER A 35 8.06 9.98 -19.32
CA SER A 35 8.13 11.31 -18.71
C SER A 35 9.52 11.64 -18.14
N ASN A 36 10.35 10.64 -17.79
CA ASN A 36 11.69 10.90 -17.26
C ASN A 36 12.55 11.76 -18.20
N THR A 37 12.58 11.41 -19.47
CA THR A 37 13.35 12.17 -20.48
C THR A 37 12.78 13.59 -20.67
N GLU A 38 11.46 13.70 -20.73
CA GLU A 38 10.79 15.01 -20.89
C GLU A 38 10.96 15.90 -19.65
N ILE A 39 10.95 15.32 -18.45
CA ILE A 39 11.22 16.05 -17.21
C ILE A 39 12.66 16.62 -17.21
N ILE A 40 13.64 15.81 -17.57
CA ILE A 40 15.04 16.25 -17.63
C ILE A 40 15.19 17.40 -18.63
N LYS A 41 14.63 17.25 -19.83
CA LYS A 41 14.65 18.29 -20.87
C LYS A 41 13.97 19.56 -20.37
N TRP A 42 12.82 19.46 -19.75
CA TRP A 42 12.11 20.62 -19.21
C TRP A 42 12.91 21.34 -18.12
N LEU A 43 13.56 20.58 -17.22
CA LEU A 43 14.42 21.14 -16.17
C LEU A 43 15.61 21.90 -16.77
N ASP A 44 16.22 21.39 -17.84
CA ASP A 44 17.34 22.02 -18.55
C ASP A 44 16.88 23.31 -19.22
N GLU A 45 15.81 23.25 -20.01
CA GLU A 45 15.22 24.38 -20.72
C GLU A 45 14.81 25.56 -19.80
N ASN A 46 14.41 25.22 -18.55
CA ASN A 46 13.99 26.24 -17.56
C ASN A 46 15.07 26.58 -16.53
N GLY A 47 16.30 26.11 -16.70
CA GLY A 47 17.44 26.47 -15.86
C GLY A 47 17.39 25.87 -14.46
N TYR A 48 16.64 24.77 -14.26
CA TYR A 48 16.52 24.06 -12.99
C TYR A 48 17.42 22.81 -12.90
N LEU A 49 18.00 22.36 -14.01
CA LEU A 49 18.91 21.24 -14.07
C LEU A 49 20.30 21.62 -13.59
N LEU A 50 20.73 21.14 -12.44
CA LEU A 50 22.09 21.38 -11.94
C LEU A 50 23.11 20.47 -12.63
N GLN A 51 22.79 19.16 -12.71
CA GLN A 51 23.68 18.15 -13.31
C GLN A 51 22.87 16.89 -13.63
N GLN A 52 23.29 16.19 -14.68
CA GLN A 52 22.79 14.86 -15.03
C GLN A 52 23.99 13.93 -15.25
N GLU A 53 23.90 12.73 -14.70
CA GLU A 53 24.89 11.66 -14.89
C GLU A 53 24.17 10.33 -15.13
N GLU A 54 24.78 9.48 -15.96
CA GLU A 54 24.34 8.10 -16.12
C GLU A 54 25.05 7.23 -15.08
N LEU A 55 24.25 6.52 -14.28
CA LEU A 55 24.75 5.61 -13.25
C LEU A 55 24.24 4.20 -13.52
N MET A 56 25.17 3.25 -13.64
CA MET A 56 24.81 1.83 -13.69
C MET A 56 24.68 1.27 -12.28
N HIS A 57 23.48 0.80 -11.93
CA HIS A 57 23.19 0.23 -10.63
C HIS A 57 22.18 -0.92 -10.72
N SER A 58 22.10 -1.73 -9.67
CA SER A 58 21.04 -2.76 -9.57
C SER A 58 19.70 -2.10 -9.34
N TYR A 59 18.71 -2.43 -10.18
CA TYR A 59 17.36 -1.91 -10.07
C TYR A 59 16.35 -3.04 -9.83
N PRO A 60 15.41 -2.89 -8.90
CA PRO A 60 14.45 -3.94 -8.61
C PRO A 60 13.46 -4.15 -9.76
N HIS A 61 13.26 -5.40 -10.12
CA HIS A 61 12.32 -5.82 -11.15
C HIS A 61 11.24 -6.73 -10.57
N CYS A 62 10.05 -6.68 -11.14
CA CYS A 62 8.96 -7.57 -10.79
C CYS A 62 9.40 -9.03 -11.02
N TRP A 63 9.31 -9.86 -9.99
CA TRP A 63 9.69 -11.28 -10.08
C TRP A 63 8.86 -12.05 -11.12
N ARG A 64 7.63 -11.62 -11.42
CA ARG A 64 6.70 -12.26 -12.36
C ARG A 64 6.92 -11.79 -13.80
N CYS A 65 6.80 -10.50 -14.08
CA CYS A 65 6.88 -9.96 -15.44
C CYS A 65 8.27 -9.43 -15.83
N LYS A 66 9.23 -9.46 -14.91
CA LYS A 66 10.62 -8.99 -15.09
C LYS A 66 10.79 -7.53 -15.50
N LYS A 67 9.72 -6.74 -15.43
CA LYS A 67 9.77 -5.30 -15.72
C LYS A 67 10.23 -4.52 -14.49
N PRO A 68 10.87 -3.35 -14.67
CA PRO A 68 11.22 -2.45 -13.58
C PRO A 68 9.98 -2.10 -12.74
N ILE A 69 10.15 -1.99 -11.44
CA ILE A 69 9.09 -1.54 -10.54
C ILE A 69 9.22 -0.05 -10.27
N ILE A 70 8.13 0.57 -9.79
CA ILE A 70 8.13 1.93 -9.27
C ILE A 70 7.63 1.94 -7.83
N TYR A 71 8.04 2.96 -7.08
CA TYR A 71 7.52 3.21 -5.74
C TYR A 71 6.37 4.21 -5.84
N ARG A 72 5.21 3.84 -5.32
CA ARG A 72 4.01 4.67 -5.34
C ARG A 72 3.33 4.62 -3.98
N ALA A 73 3.02 5.78 -3.42
CA ALA A 73 2.18 5.85 -2.23
C ALA A 73 0.74 5.49 -2.59
N THR A 74 0.11 4.67 -1.77
CA THR A 74 -1.29 4.25 -1.92
C THR A 74 -1.93 4.15 -0.55
N ASP A 75 -3.22 4.45 -0.48
CA ASP A 75 -3.99 4.21 0.73
C ASP A 75 -4.06 2.73 1.03
N GLN A 76 -3.81 2.36 2.28
CA GLN A 76 -3.76 0.99 2.74
C GLN A 76 -4.42 0.88 4.11
N TRP A 77 -4.98 -0.29 4.39
CA TRP A 77 -5.48 -0.62 5.71
C TRP A 77 -4.40 -1.27 6.56
N PHE A 78 -4.21 -0.72 7.74
CA PHE A 78 -3.23 -1.21 8.71
C PHE A 78 -3.93 -1.60 10.01
N ALA A 79 -3.57 -2.75 10.54
CA ALA A 79 -3.89 -3.14 11.90
C ALA A 79 -2.75 -2.71 12.83
N SER A 80 -3.07 -1.91 13.86
CA SER A 80 -2.06 -1.51 14.84
C SER A 80 -1.59 -2.72 15.65
N VAL A 81 -0.28 -2.89 15.73
CA VAL A 81 0.36 -3.96 16.50
C VAL A 81 0.57 -3.55 17.96
N ASP A 82 0.55 -2.25 18.26
CA ASP A 82 0.84 -1.73 19.60
C ASP A 82 -0.12 -2.26 20.66
N GLY A 83 -1.41 -2.43 20.31
CA GLY A 83 -2.44 -2.90 21.22
C GLY A 83 -2.22 -4.30 21.78
N PHE A 84 -1.52 -5.17 21.05
CA PHE A 84 -1.29 -6.57 21.46
C PHE A 84 0.19 -6.98 21.52
N ARG A 85 1.13 -6.07 21.20
CA ARG A 85 2.59 -6.33 21.17
C ARG A 85 3.11 -6.95 22.46
N LYS A 86 2.75 -6.33 23.60
CA LYS A 86 3.20 -6.77 24.92
C LYS A 86 2.71 -8.18 25.22
N GLU A 87 1.42 -8.42 25.03
CA GLU A 87 0.81 -9.72 25.27
C GLU A 87 1.40 -10.79 24.37
N THR A 88 1.60 -10.48 23.10
CA THR A 88 2.24 -11.40 22.14
C THR A 88 3.64 -11.80 22.60
N LEU A 89 4.47 -10.86 23.05
CA LEU A 89 5.80 -11.16 23.56
C LEU A 89 5.77 -12.04 24.82
N GLU A 90 4.76 -11.89 25.65
CA GLU A 90 4.56 -12.78 26.82
C GLU A 90 4.16 -14.19 26.39
N GLN A 91 3.34 -14.33 25.35
CA GLN A 91 2.95 -15.65 24.81
C GLN A 91 4.11 -16.35 24.10
N VAL A 92 4.96 -15.63 23.38
CA VAL A 92 6.17 -16.17 22.72
C VAL A 92 7.04 -16.96 23.71
N LYS A 93 7.21 -16.44 24.94
CA LYS A 93 8.00 -17.09 26.01
C LYS A 93 7.40 -18.43 26.50
N LYS A 94 6.13 -18.66 26.25
CA LYS A 94 5.43 -19.90 26.67
C LYS A 94 5.52 -21.00 25.62
N VAL A 95 6.01 -20.68 24.42
CA VAL A 95 6.17 -21.62 23.31
C VAL A 95 7.52 -22.33 23.43
N LYS A 96 7.51 -23.64 23.20
CA LYS A 96 8.76 -24.41 23.11
C LYS A 96 9.34 -24.31 21.71
N TRP A 97 10.49 -23.64 21.60
CA TRP A 97 11.12 -23.35 20.32
C TRP A 97 12.16 -24.41 19.92
N PHE A 98 12.08 -24.84 18.65
CA PHE A 98 13.07 -25.70 18.00
C PHE A 98 13.44 -25.11 16.63
N PRO A 99 14.67 -24.65 16.43
CA PRO A 99 15.75 -24.50 17.41
C PRO A 99 15.45 -23.38 18.42
N SER A 100 16.17 -23.35 19.55
CA SER A 100 15.92 -22.40 20.66
C SER A 100 16.08 -20.93 20.27
N TRP A 101 16.95 -20.60 19.33
CA TRP A 101 17.13 -19.23 18.83
C TRP A 101 15.87 -18.66 18.12
N GLY A 102 14.90 -19.50 17.81
CA GLY A 102 13.61 -19.06 17.22
C GLY A 102 12.86 -18.10 18.13
N GLU A 103 12.93 -18.27 19.46
CA GLU A 103 12.29 -17.37 20.43
C GLU A 103 12.81 -15.94 20.33
N GLU A 104 14.13 -15.78 20.31
CA GLU A 104 14.74 -14.44 20.22
C GLU A 104 14.40 -13.78 18.88
N ARG A 105 14.55 -14.52 17.78
CA ARG A 105 14.25 -14.00 16.44
C ARG A 105 12.81 -13.52 16.29
N ILE A 106 11.82 -14.29 16.74
CA ILE A 106 10.43 -13.85 16.66
C ILE A 106 10.13 -12.67 17.60
N SER A 107 10.79 -12.67 18.78
CA SER A 107 10.65 -11.56 19.73
C SER A 107 11.16 -10.25 19.16
N GLU A 108 12.32 -10.23 18.51
CA GLU A 108 12.87 -9.07 17.82
C GLU A 108 11.92 -8.60 16.69
N MET A 109 11.46 -9.53 15.86
CA MET A 109 10.52 -9.22 14.78
C MET A 109 9.22 -8.58 15.31
N ILE A 110 8.74 -8.96 16.49
CA ILE A 110 7.52 -8.37 17.10
C ILE A 110 7.83 -7.03 17.74
N ARG A 111 9.00 -6.86 18.39
CA ARG A 111 9.40 -5.59 19.00
C ARG A 111 9.52 -4.47 17.98
N ASP A 112 10.17 -4.76 16.85
CA ASP A 112 10.49 -3.78 15.82
C ASP A 112 9.41 -3.65 14.74
N ARG A 113 8.36 -4.48 14.83
CA ARG A 113 7.32 -4.49 13.82
C ARG A 113 6.49 -3.21 13.88
N ASN A 114 6.40 -2.56 12.73
CA ASN A 114 5.39 -1.53 12.48
C ASN A 114 4.00 -2.17 12.34
N ASP A 115 2.99 -1.33 12.15
CA ASP A 115 1.62 -1.78 11.91
C ASP A 115 1.53 -2.80 10.77
N TRP A 116 0.59 -3.71 10.89
CA TRP A 116 0.40 -4.77 9.92
C TRP A 116 -0.49 -4.30 8.78
N CYS A 117 0.07 -4.14 7.57
CA CYS A 117 -0.72 -3.89 6.37
C CYS A 117 -1.56 -5.12 6.04
N ILE A 118 -2.88 -5.00 6.19
CA ILE A 118 -3.84 -6.09 5.94
C ILE A 118 -4.45 -6.03 4.53
N SER A 119 -4.45 -4.86 3.89
CA SER A 119 -4.95 -4.70 2.52
C SER A 119 -3.96 -5.19 1.47
N ARG A 120 -4.48 -5.55 0.30
CA ARG A 120 -3.70 -5.94 -0.89
C ARG A 120 -4.28 -5.23 -2.11
N GLN A 121 -3.42 -4.88 -3.09
CA GLN A 121 -3.83 -4.21 -4.33
C GLN A 121 -4.23 -5.19 -5.44
N ARG A 122 -4.32 -6.47 -5.15
CA ARG A 122 -4.70 -7.49 -6.12
C ARG A 122 -5.97 -8.18 -5.69
N THR A 123 -6.87 -8.38 -6.63
CA THR A 123 -8.09 -9.17 -6.46
C THR A 123 -7.70 -10.63 -6.27
N TRP A 124 -7.61 -11.06 -5.02
CA TRP A 124 -7.29 -12.43 -4.64
C TRP A 124 -7.78 -12.72 -3.22
N GLY A 125 -8.56 -13.77 -3.07
CA GLY A 125 -9.12 -14.18 -1.80
C GLY A 125 -10.33 -13.36 -1.37
N VAL A 126 -10.63 -13.37 -0.08
CA VAL A 126 -11.77 -12.66 0.50
C VAL A 126 -11.46 -11.16 0.60
N PRO A 127 -12.30 -10.26 0.08
CA PRO A 127 -12.10 -8.83 0.21
C PRO A 127 -12.29 -8.36 1.66
N ILE A 128 -11.72 -7.20 1.99
CA ILE A 128 -11.96 -6.53 3.27
C ILE A 128 -13.30 -5.80 3.17
N PRO A 129 -14.29 -6.09 4.03
CA PRO A 129 -15.66 -5.58 3.88
C PRO A 129 -15.79 -4.14 4.40
N ILE A 130 -15.19 -3.20 3.69
CA ILE A 130 -15.22 -1.78 3.99
C ILE A 130 -15.89 -1.06 2.85
N PHE A 131 -16.87 -0.23 3.17
CA PHE A 131 -17.57 0.64 2.23
C PHE A 131 -17.11 2.08 2.39
N TYR A 132 -17.25 2.87 1.35
CA TYR A 132 -16.93 4.29 1.36
C TYR A 132 -18.14 5.10 0.96
N CYS A 133 -18.45 6.14 1.72
CA CYS A 133 -19.52 7.06 1.36
C CYS A 133 -19.18 7.76 0.03
N LYS A 134 -20.11 7.75 -0.93
CA LYS A 134 -19.92 8.37 -2.24
C LYS A 134 -19.81 9.89 -2.18
N ASP A 135 -20.46 10.51 -1.18
CA ASP A 135 -20.50 11.98 -1.06
C ASP A 135 -19.30 12.55 -0.30
N CYS A 136 -18.86 11.89 0.78
CA CYS A 136 -17.82 12.44 1.64
C CYS A 136 -16.56 11.58 1.72
N GLY A 137 -16.51 10.41 1.07
CA GLY A 137 -15.36 9.51 1.04
C GLY A 137 -15.03 8.83 2.38
N LYS A 138 -15.85 9.04 3.43
CA LYS A 138 -15.61 8.43 4.72
C LYS A 138 -15.86 6.93 4.66
N GLU A 139 -15.00 6.20 5.34
CA GLU A 139 -15.13 4.76 5.53
C GLU A 139 -16.36 4.44 6.37
N TYR A 140 -17.07 3.42 5.96
CA TYR A 140 -18.19 2.84 6.67
C TYR A 140 -17.89 1.37 6.96
N VAL A 141 -17.60 1.08 8.21
CA VAL A 141 -17.40 -0.27 8.72
C VAL A 141 -18.01 -0.37 10.11
N THR A 142 -19.05 -1.17 10.24
CA THR A 142 -19.76 -1.41 11.48
C THR A 142 -19.91 -2.90 11.72
N GLU A 143 -20.22 -3.28 12.94
CA GLU A 143 -20.49 -4.68 13.26
C GLU A 143 -21.68 -5.23 12.44
N GLU A 144 -22.67 -4.38 12.17
CA GLU A 144 -23.85 -4.73 11.38
C GLU A 144 -23.49 -4.95 9.91
N SER A 145 -22.70 -4.03 9.30
CA SER A 145 -22.26 -4.17 7.91
C SER A 145 -21.41 -5.42 7.72
N ILE A 146 -20.52 -5.74 8.68
CA ILE A 146 -19.70 -6.96 8.63
C ILE A 146 -20.57 -8.21 8.72
N LYS A 147 -21.57 -8.24 9.62
CA LYS A 147 -22.49 -9.37 9.74
C LYS A 147 -23.29 -9.58 8.45
N LYS A 148 -23.78 -8.50 7.83
CA LYS A 148 -24.51 -8.59 6.57
C LYS A 148 -23.66 -9.19 5.46
N VAL A 149 -22.43 -8.72 5.30
CA VAL A 149 -21.48 -9.28 4.32
C VAL A 149 -21.17 -10.75 4.62
N GLN A 150 -21.02 -11.11 5.90
CA GLN A 150 -20.79 -12.50 6.31
C GLN A 150 -21.96 -13.40 5.91
N GLU A 151 -23.20 -12.95 6.04
CA GLU A 151 -24.38 -13.69 5.62
C GLU A 151 -24.38 -13.91 4.10
N ILE A 152 -24.15 -12.83 3.33
CA ILE A 152 -24.08 -12.92 1.87
C ILE A 152 -22.96 -13.89 1.43
N PHE A 153 -21.78 -13.82 2.04
CA PHE A 153 -20.68 -14.72 1.71
C PHE A 153 -20.95 -16.17 2.09
N ARG A 154 -21.72 -16.41 3.15
CA ARG A 154 -22.12 -17.76 3.54
C ARG A 154 -23.09 -18.39 2.53
N GLU A 155 -23.96 -17.60 1.95
CA GLU A 155 -24.98 -18.07 1.00
C GLU A 155 -24.45 -18.14 -0.43
N LYS A 156 -23.72 -17.10 -0.88
CA LYS A 156 -23.34 -16.90 -2.29
C LYS A 156 -21.83 -17.04 -2.54
N GLY A 157 -21.04 -17.15 -1.49
CA GLY A 157 -19.57 -17.16 -1.59
C GLY A 157 -18.97 -15.76 -1.71
N SER A 158 -17.63 -15.65 -1.63
CA SER A 158 -16.93 -14.35 -1.63
C SER A 158 -16.98 -13.60 -2.97
N ASN A 159 -17.31 -14.27 -4.08
CA ASN A 159 -17.48 -13.62 -5.38
C ASN A 159 -18.67 -12.65 -5.39
N ALA A 160 -19.65 -12.85 -4.50
CA ALA A 160 -20.77 -11.93 -4.35
C ALA A 160 -20.34 -10.46 -4.14
N TRP A 161 -19.14 -10.22 -3.56
CA TRP A 161 -18.60 -8.88 -3.42
C TRP A 161 -18.42 -8.13 -4.76
N PHE A 162 -18.21 -8.85 -5.84
CA PHE A 162 -17.98 -8.30 -7.17
C PHE A 162 -19.21 -8.41 -8.08
N ASP A 163 -20.12 -9.33 -7.77
CA ASP A 163 -21.26 -9.68 -8.61
C ASP A 163 -22.57 -9.00 -8.17
N GLU A 164 -22.66 -8.62 -6.87
CA GLU A 164 -23.85 -7.96 -6.32
C GLU A 164 -23.79 -6.45 -6.48
N ASP A 165 -24.94 -5.81 -6.69
CA ASP A 165 -25.05 -4.37 -6.76
C ASP A 165 -24.94 -3.74 -5.37
N GLU A 166 -24.28 -2.58 -5.27
CA GLU A 166 -24.09 -1.83 -4.02
C GLU A 166 -25.43 -1.38 -3.36
N LYS A 167 -26.55 -1.65 -3.99
CA LYS A 167 -27.89 -1.21 -3.54
C LYS A 167 -28.66 -2.27 -2.76
N GLU A 168 -28.15 -3.49 -2.69
CA GLU A 168 -28.73 -4.58 -1.90
C GLU A 168 -27.99 -4.76 -0.55
#